data_5128091d620e8f4cf403063bdc6c3808
#
_entry.id   5128091d620e8f4cf403063bdc6c3808
#
_cell.length_a   1.000
_cell.length_b   1.000
_cell.length_c   1.000
_cell.angle_alpha   90.00
_cell.angle_beta   90.00
_cell.angle_gamma   90.00
#
_symmetry.space_group_name_H-M   'P 1'
#
loop_
_entity.id
_entity.type
_entity.pdbx_description
1 polymer ?
#
loop_
_entity_poly.entity_id
_entity_poly.type
_entity_poly.pdbx_seq_one_letter_code
_entity_poly.pdbx_strand_id
1 'polypeptide(L)'
;MSAFAEPAVAWRGSTDPSSPLVVLLHGRGSNEVDIIGLADHLPDGPAYAAVRAPIAEGGGYAWFANRGIGRPVAESLRETMDWFRTWLDENAPTGRPVVLVGFSGGAAFAGGLVLDDAARYAGTAVLYGTLPFDAGVPTAPGRLAGARMLVIHGDQDHVIPRELLDRTWGYLIDDAGAATTAVRDPGGHGLSPGALAEVNRWLEATLAELGEAS
;
A
#
# COMPACT_ATOMS: atom_id res chain seq x y z
N MET A 1 12.06 -1.35 21.53
CA MET A 1 12.57 -0.17 20.76
C MET A 1 12.83 -0.65 19.36
N SER A 2 12.33 0.04 18.33
CA SER A 2 12.59 -0.31 16.93
C SER A 2 14.08 -0.25 16.62
N ALA A 3 14.57 -1.16 15.76
CA ALA A 3 15.95 -1.15 15.25
C ALA A 3 16.18 0.00 14.24
N PHE A 4 15.12 0.65 13.77
CA PHE A 4 15.16 1.71 12.76
C PHE A 4 14.95 3.08 13.38
N ALA A 5 15.55 4.11 12.77
CA ALA A 5 15.30 5.51 13.10
C ALA A 5 13.86 5.93 12.73
N GLU A 6 13.41 7.06 13.23
CA GLU A 6 12.14 7.66 12.79
C GLU A 6 12.12 7.83 11.26
N PRO A 7 10.94 7.60 10.60
CA PRO A 7 10.86 7.71 9.16
C PRO A 7 11.01 9.16 8.68
N ALA A 8 11.73 9.33 7.58
CA ALA A 8 11.60 10.55 6.79
C ALA A 8 10.27 10.51 6.05
N VAL A 9 9.50 11.59 6.11
CA VAL A 9 8.16 11.69 5.53
C VAL A 9 8.02 12.97 4.71
N ALA A 10 7.56 12.85 3.48
CA ALA A 10 7.12 13.98 2.68
C ALA A 10 5.61 14.13 2.79
N TRP A 11 5.14 15.37 2.97
CA TRP A 11 3.72 15.67 3.18
C TRP A 11 3.14 16.52 2.06
N ARG A 12 1.85 16.30 1.75
CA ARG A 12 1.01 17.09 0.84
C ARG A 12 -0.43 17.12 1.34
N GLY A 13 -1.26 17.96 0.73
CA GLY A 13 -2.71 18.04 1.00
C GLY A 13 -3.03 18.72 2.31
N SER A 14 -4.05 18.23 3.00
CA SER A 14 -4.59 18.83 4.21
C SER A 14 -3.60 18.80 5.38
N THR A 15 -3.57 19.89 6.15
CA THR A 15 -2.85 19.96 7.44
C THR A 15 -3.77 19.75 8.65
N ASP A 16 -5.06 19.54 8.42
CA ASP A 16 -6.03 19.25 9.47
C ASP A 16 -5.83 17.82 9.98
N PRO A 17 -5.52 17.63 11.28
CA PRO A 17 -5.31 16.31 11.86
C PRO A 17 -6.56 15.42 11.85
N SER A 18 -7.75 15.99 11.65
CA SER A 18 -9.01 15.23 11.53
C SER A 18 -9.27 14.70 10.12
N SER A 19 -8.60 15.25 9.09
CA SER A 19 -8.78 14.76 7.73
C SER A 19 -8.25 13.33 7.56
N PRO A 20 -8.83 12.52 6.67
CA PRO A 20 -8.28 11.18 6.36
C PRO A 20 -6.80 11.26 5.99
N LEU A 21 -6.04 10.24 6.36
CA LEU A 21 -4.62 10.11 6.01
C LEU A 21 -4.46 9.08 4.89
N VAL A 22 -3.93 9.50 3.76
CA VAL A 22 -3.51 8.63 2.66
C VAL A 22 -1.99 8.45 2.73
N VAL A 23 -1.54 7.22 2.95
CA VAL A 23 -0.12 6.89 3.05
C VAL A 23 0.37 6.30 1.73
N LEU A 24 1.35 6.96 1.11
CA LEU A 24 1.98 6.55 -0.14
C LEU A 24 3.26 5.76 0.16
N LEU A 25 3.34 4.53 -0.34
CA LEU A 25 4.41 3.58 -0.08
C LEU A 25 5.15 3.27 -1.38
N HIS A 26 6.37 3.77 -1.49
CA HIS A 26 7.19 3.72 -2.71
C HIS A 26 7.68 2.31 -3.08
N GLY A 27 8.06 2.12 -4.32
CA GLY A 27 8.71 0.89 -4.80
C GLY A 27 10.13 0.72 -4.26
N ARG A 28 10.65 -0.52 -4.32
CA ARG A 28 12.02 -0.84 -3.93
C ARG A 28 13.04 -0.01 -4.71
N GLY A 29 14.01 0.56 -4.03
CA GLY A 29 15.05 1.40 -4.61
C GLY A 29 14.65 2.86 -4.86
N SER A 30 13.42 3.25 -4.49
CA SER A 30 12.89 4.62 -4.53
C SER A 30 12.87 5.24 -3.12
N ASN A 31 12.14 6.33 -2.95
CA ASN A 31 12.07 7.09 -1.70
C ASN A 31 10.75 7.89 -1.62
N GLU A 32 10.56 8.62 -0.52
CA GLU A 32 9.38 9.44 -0.24
C GLU A 32 9.24 10.66 -1.18
N VAL A 33 10.38 11.20 -1.65
CA VAL A 33 10.36 12.38 -2.53
C VAL A 33 9.86 12.02 -3.92
N ASP A 34 10.17 10.80 -4.38
CA ASP A 34 9.72 10.33 -5.69
C ASP A 34 8.20 10.08 -5.70
N ILE A 35 7.66 9.42 -4.65
CA ILE A 35 6.25 9.00 -4.68
C ILE A 35 5.29 10.08 -4.22
N ILE A 36 5.73 11.10 -3.46
CA ILE A 36 4.82 12.16 -2.98
C ILE A 36 4.18 12.94 -4.13
N GLY A 37 4.85 13.04 -5.28
CA GLY A 37 4.28 13.66 -6.48
C GLY A 37 2.99 13.04 -6.97
N LEU A 38 2.69 11.79 -6.58
CA LEU A 38 1.42 11.15 -6.88
C LEU A 38 0.24 11.92 -6.28
N ALA A 39 0.42 12.55 -5.12
CA ALA A 39 -0.62 13.33 -4.45
C ALA A 39 -1.17 14.49 -5.30
N ASP A 40 -0.35 15.05 -6.20
CA ASP A 40 -0.77 16.14 -7.09
C ASP A 40 -1.84 15.71 -8.13
N HIS A 41 -2.09 14.41 -8.23
CA HIS A 41 -3.06 13.79 -9.15
C HIS A 41 -4.19 13.04 -8.44
N LEU A 42 -4.23 13.08 -7.13
CA LEU A 42 -5.22 12.42 -6.29
C LEU A 42 -6.21 13.43 -5.70
N PRO A 43 -7.33 12.99 -5.08
CA PRO A 43 -8.38 13.89 -4.62
C PRO A 43 -7.88 14.93 -3.60
N ASP A 44 -8.43 16.13 -3.66
CA ASP A 44 -8.28 17.12 -2.58
C ASP A 44 -9.00 16.67 -1.31
N GLY A 45 -8.56 17.16 -0.16
CA GLY A 45 -9.20 16.95 1.14
C GLY A 45 -8.39 16.09 2.13
N PRO A 46 -7.82 14.95 1.75
CA PRO A 46 -6.96 14.19 2.65
C PRO A 46 -5.61 14.87 2.95
N ALA A 47 -4.97 14.44 4.04
CA ALA A 47 -3.54 14.58 4.20
C ALA A 47 -2.85 13.41 3.45
N TYR A 48 -1.77 13.70 2.73
CA TYR A 48 -0.93 12.70 2.07
C TYR A 48 0.43 12.62 2.73
N ALA A 49 0.84 11.43 3.11
CA ALA A 49 2.14 11.15 3.69
C ALA A 49 2.89 10.12 2.85
N ALA A 50 3.98 10.50 2.21
CA ALA A 50 4.89 9.55 1.61
C ALA A 50 5.98 9.20 2.63
N VAL A 51 6.04 7.94 3.04
CA VAL A 51 6.97 7.46 4.06
C VAL A 51 8.17 6.81 3.37
N ARG A 52 9.39 7.16 3.82
CA ARG A 52 10.61 6.49 3.39
C ARG A 52 10.75 5.14 4.07
N ALA A 53 10.93 4.07 3.29
CA ALA A 53 11.26 2.75 3.83
C ALA A 53 12.59 2.78 4.61
N PRO A 54 12.75 1.95 5.68
CA PRO A 54 13.86 2.12 6.61
C PRO A 54 15.18 1.49 6.17
N ILE A 55 15.17 0.59 5.18
CA ILE A 55 16.35 -0.18 4.78
C ILE A 55 17.00 0.48 3.57
N ALA A 56 18.20 1.06 3.73
CA ALA A 56 18.95 1.62 2.60
C ALA A 56 19.41 0.49 1.65
N GLU A 57 19.11 0.63 0.37
CA GLU A 57 19.45 -0.37 -0.65
C GLU A 57 19.62 0.27 -2.03
N GLY A 58 20.77 0.04 -2.66
CA GLY A 58 20.99 0.38 -4.07
C GLY A 58 20.82 1.85 -4.45
N GLY A 59 21.10 2.78 -3.53
CA GLY A 59 20.92 4.21 -3.75
C GLY A 59 19.51 4.73 -3.43
N GLY A 60 18.59 3.86 -3.04
CA GLY A 60 17.26 4.17 -2.53
C GLY A 60 16.96 3.36 -1.28
N TYR A 61 15.68 2.96 -1.10
CA TYR A 61 15.22 2.31 0.12
C TYR A 61 14.30 1.12 -0.17
N ALA A 62 14.23 0.18 0.79
CA ALA A 62 13.43 -1.02 0.75
C ALA A 62 12.64 -1.22 2.05
N TRP A 63 11.43 -1.76 1.93
CA TRP A 63 10.54 -2.04 3.07
C TRP A 63 10.93 -3.30 3.85
N PHE A 64 11.57 -4.24 3.19
CA PHE A 64 11.98 -5.51 3.78
C PHE A 64 13.15 -6.11 3.01
N ALA A 65 13.97 -6.93 3.68
CA ALA A 65 14.94 -7.78 3.02
C ALA A 65 14.23 -8.83 2.16
N ASN A 66 14.79 -9.12 0.98
CA ASN A 66 14.15 -9.99 -0.01
C ASN A 66 15.13 -11.06 -0.51
N ARG A 67 14.65 -12.30 -0.64
CA ARG A 67 15.39 -13.42 -1.25
C ARG A 67 15.11 -13.57 -2.75
N GLY A 68 14.41 -12.62 -3.32
CA GLY A 68 13.93 -12.58 -4.69
C GLY A 68 12.51 -12.01 -4.73
N ILE A 69 12.03 -11.61 -5.91
CA ILE A 69 10.68 -11.04 -6.08
C ILE A 69 9.63 -12.01 -5.53
N GLY A 70 8.71 -11.50 -4.70
CA GLY A 70 7.68 -12.30 -4.04
C GLY A 70 8.16 -13.20 -2.89
N ARG A 71 9.43 -13.09 -2.49
CA ARG A 71 9.99 -13.87 -1.37
C ARG A 71 10.60 -12.98 -0.30
N PRO A 72 9.80 -12.14 0.39
CA PRO A 72 10.29 -11.32 1.48
C PRO A 72 10.79 -12.18 2.63
N VAL A 73 11.78 -11.66 3.35
CA VAL A 73 12.23 -12.26 4.63
C VAL A 73 11.20 -11.89 5.69
N ALA A 74 10.49 -12.89 6.21
CA ALA A 74 9.36 -12.71 7.13
C ALA A 74 9.70 -11.87 8.37
N GLU A 75 10.87 -12.11 8.97
CA GLU A 75 11.34 -11.35 10.13
C GLU A 75 11.55 -9.87 9.79
N SER A 76 12.22 -9.58 8.67
CA SER A 76 12.45 -8.21 8.21
C SER A 76 11.14 -7.48 7.89
N LEU A 77 10.18 -8.18 7.25
CA LEU A 77 8.85 -7.61 6.97
C LEU A 77 8.14 -7.25 8.29
N ARG A 78 8.13 -8.17 9.26
CA ARG A 78 7.49 -7.94 10.57
C ARG A 78 8.12 -6.75 11.30
N GLU A 79 9.44 -6.70 11.40
CA GLU A 79 10.16 -5.60 12.07
C GLU A 79 9.83 -4.24 11.44
N THR A 80 9.76 -4.18 10.12
CA THR A 80 9.42 -2.95 9.40
C THR A 80 7.95 -2.58 9.58
N MET A 81 7.04 -3.58 9.61
CA MET A 81 5.63 -3.34 9.89
C MET A 81 5.42 -2.77 11.30
N ASP A 82 6.12 -3.31 12.32
CA ASP A 82 6.05 -2.83 13.69
C ASP A 82 6.59 -1.40 13.82
N TRP A 83 7.71 -1.09 13.14
CA TRP A 83 8.27 0.25 13.05
C TRP A 83 7.29 1.24 12.39
N PHE A 84 6.67 0.86 11.27
CA PHE A 84 5.71 1.69 10.56
C PHE A 84 4.45 1.95 11.40
N ARG A 85 3.94 0.95 12.13
CA ARG A 85 2.79 1.11 13.01
C ARG A 85 3.06 2.10 14.14
N THR A 86 4.26 2.08 14.72
CA THR A 86 4.64 3.06 15.74
C THR A 86 4.50 4.48 15.21
N TRP A 87 5.05 4.75 14.01
CA TRP A 87 4.89 6.05 13.34
C TRP A 87 3.41 6.35 13.00
N LEU A 88 2.68 5.34 12.52
CA LEU A 88 1.28 5.52 12.13
C LEU A 88 0.40 5.89 13.32
N ASP A 89 0.60 5.26 14.48
CA ASP A 89 -0.18 5.53 15.69
C ASP A 89 0.03 6.94 16.23
N GLU A 90 1.22 7.50 16.04
CA GLU A 90 1.54 8.89 16.39
C GLU A 90 0.89 9.90 15.44
N ASN A 91 0.76 9.56 14.15
CA ASN A 91 0.27 10.47 13.11
C ASN A 91 -1.19 10.24 12.72
N ALA A 92 -1.73 9.08 13.03
CA ALA A 92 -3.13 8.72 12.80
C ALA A 92 -3.67 7.94 14.01
N PRO A 93 -3.97 8.62 15.14
CA PRO A 93 -4.55 7.97 16.32
C PRO A 93 -5.88 7.29 15.98
N THR A 94 -6.32 6.42 16.87
CA THR A 94 -7.58 5.68 16.73
C THR A 94 -8.73 6.62 16.37
N GLY A 95 -9.45 6.26 15.30
CA GLY A 95 -10.56 7.06 14.76
C GLY A 95 -10.18 7.92 13.55
N ARG A 96 -8.91 8.20 13.29
CA ARG A 96 -8.49 8.82 12.03
C ARG A 96 -8.49 7.77 10.92
N PRO A 97 -9.27 7.93 9.83
CA PRO A 97 -9.25 6.99 8.72
C PRO A 97 -7.90 6.98 8.02
N VAL A 98 -7.40 5.79 7.71
CA VAL A 98 -6.12 5.59 6.99
C VAL A 98 -6.35 4.78 5.73
N VAL A 99 -5.86 5.29 4.59
CA VAL A 99 -5.81 4.57 3.32
C VAL A 99 -4.37 4.33 2.93
N LEU A 100 -4.03 3.10 2.54
CA LEU A 100 -2.69 2.75 2.04
C LEU A 100 -2.70 2.71 0.51
N VAL A 101 -1.70 3.32 -0.11
CA VAL A 101 -1.46 3.23 -1.55
C VAL A 101 -0.03 2.78 -1.76
N GLY A 102 0.17 1.52 -2.11
CA GLY A 102 1.48 0.93 -2.28
C GLY A 102 1.80 0.60 -3.74
N PHE A 103 3.00 0.95 -4.19
CA PHE A 103 3.51 0.63 -5.51
C PHE A 103 4.64 -0.41 -5.43
N SER A 104 4.58 -1.49 -6.22
CA SER A 104 5.64 -2.52 -6.34
C SER A 104 6.04 -3.11 -4.97
N GLY A 105 7.25 -2.87 -4.48
CA GLY A 105 7.67 -3.27 -3.13
C GLY A 105 6.80 -2.66 -2.02
N GLY A 106 6.33 -1.43 -2.19
CA GLY A 106 5.36 -0.77 -1.30
C GLY A 106 3.98 -1.42 -1.33
N ALA A 107 3.58 -2.01 -2.47
CA ALA A 107 2.35 -2.79 -2.57
C ALA A 107 2.40 -4.07 -1.73
N ALA A 108 3.53 -4.77 -1.75
CA ALA A 108 3.74 -5.94 -0.91
C ALA A 108 3.75 -5.57 0.59
N PHE A 109 4.33 -4.43 0.93
CA PHE A 109 4.33 -3.91 2.29
C PHE A 109 2.91 -3.52 2.76
N ALA A 110 2.17 -2.75 1.96
CA ALA A 110 0.75 -2.42 2.22
C ALA A 110 -0.10 -3.68 2.37
N GLY A 111 0.13 -4.67 1.49
CA GLY A 111 -0.51 -5.98 1.57
C GLY A 111 -0.22 -6.71 2.88
N GLY A 112 1.02 -6.66 3.37
CA GLY A 112 1.39 -7.21 4.67
C GLY A 112 0.64 -6.54 5.81
N LEU A 113 0.58 -5.22 5.82
CA LEU A 113 -0.12 -4.43 6.85
C LEU A 113 -1.61 -4.76 6.89
N VAL A 114 -2.32 -4.75 5.75
CA VAL A 114 -3.77 -5.02 5.72
C VAL A 114 -4.09 -6.49 6.00
N LEU A 115 -3.25 -7.43 5.59
CA LEU A 115 -3.41 -8.83 5.92
C LEU A 115 -3.22 -9.11 7.41
N ASP A 116 -2.38 -8.35 8.09
CA ASP A 116 -2.17 -8.52 9.52
C ASP A 116 -3.26 -7.83 10.36
N ASP A 117 -3.70 -6.63 9.96
CA ASP A 117 -4.80 -5.90 10.63
C ASP A 117 -5.68 -5.17 9.60
N ALA A 118 -6.67 -5.87 9.05
CA ALA A 118 -7.58 -5.32 8.05
C ALA A 118 -8.43 -4.17 8.58
N ALA A 119 -8.81 -4.21 9.86
CA ALA A 119 -9.71 -3.22 10.46
C ALA A 119 -9.05 -1.85 10.67
N ARG A 120 -7.73 -1.79 10.67
CA ARG A 120 -6.98 -0.54 10.84
C ARG A 120 -7.08 0.39 9.64
N TYR A 121 -7.37 -0.14 8.45
CA TYR A 121 -7.28 0.59 7.19
C TYR A 121 -8.65 0.71 6.52
N ALA A 122 -9.03 1.95 6.18
CA ALA A 122 -10.26 2.25 5.46
C ALA A 122 -10.22 1.78 4.00
N GLY A 123 -9.02 1.61 3.45
CA GLY A 123 -8.80 1.05 2.12
C GLY A 123 -7.32 0.78 1.86
N THR A 124 -7.03 -0.15 0.94
CA THR A 124 -5.65 -0.47 0.54
C THR A 124 -5.57 -0.70 -0.96
N ALA A 125 -4.68 0.05 -1.62
CA ALA A 125 -4.36 -0.12 -3.03
C ALA A 125 -3.03 -0.87 -3.21
N VAL A 126 -3.07 -1.97 -3.96
CA VAL A 126 -1.95 -2.84 -4.32
C VAL A 126 -1.65 -2.61 -5.80
N LEU A 127 -0.65 -1.76 -6.10
CA LEU A 127 -0.36 -1.30 -7.44
C LEU A 127 0.93 -1.96 -7.97
N TYR A 128 0.83 -2.71 -9.07
CA TYR A 128 1.96 -3.35 -9.76
C TYR A 128 2.85 -4.17 -8.81
N GLY A 129 2.24 -4.92 -7.91
CA GLY A 129 2.93 -5.71 -6.91
C GLY A 129 2.21 -7.00 -6.56
N THR A 130 2.75 -7.74 -5.61
CA THR A 130 2.19 -9.00 -5.10
C THR A 130 2.01 -8.92 -3.60
N LEU A 131 1.03 -9.66 -3.06
CA LEU A 131 0.91 -9.84 -1.62
C LEU A 131 2.06 -10.70 -1.08
N PRO A 132 2.50 -10.49 0.18
CA PRO A 132 3.62 -11.25 0.77
C PRO A 132 3.17 -12.59 1.35
N PHE A 133 2.64 -13.49 0.50
CA PHE A 133 1.98 -14.76 0.89
C PHE A 133 2.83 -15.66 1.79
N ASP A 134 4.14 -15.72 1.54
CA ASP A 134 5.02 -16.67 2.22
C ASP A 134 5.90 -15.98 3.29
N ALA A 135 5.44 -14.84 3.81
CA ALA A 135 6.18 -14.00 4.74
C ALA A 135 5.59 -13.95 6.16
N GLY A 136 4.81 -14.97 6.54
CA GLY A 136 4.29 -15.10 7.89
C GLY A 136 3.05 -14.24 8.21
N VAL A 137 2.48 -13.56 7.21
CA VAL A 137 1.20 -12.86 7.35
C VAL A 137 0.03 -13.80 7.11
N PRO A 138 -1.15 -13.59 7.76
CA PRO A 138 -2.31 -14.47 7.58
C PRO A 138 -2.92 -14.27 6.18
N THR A 139 -3.09 -15.38 5.43
CA THR A 139 -3.67 -15.41 4.08
C THR A 139 -4.81 -16.41 3.92
N ALA A 140 -5.47 -16.74 5.03
CA ALA A 140 -6.63 -17.65 4.99
C ALA A 140 -7.78 -17.03 4.18
N PRO A 141 -8.66 -17.86 3.56
CA PRO A 141 -9.89 -17.37 2.94
C PRO A 141 -10.71 -16.52 3.90
N GLY A 142 -11.28 -15.42 3.39
CA GLY A 142 -12.06 -14.46 4.18
C GLY A 142 -11.24 -13.52 5.09
N ARG A 143 -9.90 -13.56 5.02
CA ARG A 143 -9.04 -12.74 5.89
C ARG A 143 -9.30 -11.23 5.77
N LEU A 144 -9.70 -10.78 4.60
CA LEU A 144 -9.98 -9.37 4.31
C LEU A 144 -11.50 -9.09 4.21
N ALA A 145 -12.34 -9.90 4.87
CA ALA A 145 -13.77 -9.68 4.88
C ALA A 145 -14.12 -8.25 5.36
N GLY A 146 -14.85 -7.50 4.53
CA GLY A 146 -15.20 -6.10 4.80
C GLY A 146 -14.12 -5.07 4.47
N ALA A 147 -12.89 -5.48 4.12
CA ALA A 147 -11.87 -4.56 3.67
C ALA A 147 -12.15 -4.07 2.24
N ARG A 148 -11.82 -2.81 1.96
CA ARG A 148 -11.89 -2.21 0.62
C ARG A 148 -10.50 -2.28 -0.04
N MET A 149 -10.43 -2.92 -1.19
CA MET A 149 -9.17 -3.16 -1.91
C MET A 149 -9.23 -2.61 -3.33
N LEU A 150 -8.09 -2.09 -3.79
CA LEU A 150 -7.81 -1.86 -5.20
C LEU A 150 -6.61 -2.71 -5.60
N VAL A 151 -6.70 -3.44 -6.70
CA VAL A 151 -5.56 -4.10 -7.31
C VAL A 151 -5.40 -3.66 -8.76
N ILE A 152 -4.20 -3.19 -9.12
CA ILE A 152 -3.86 -2.85 -10.52
C ILE A 152 -2.62 -3.63 -10.92
N HIS A 153 -2.73 -4.36 -12.04
CA HIS A 153 -1.61 -5.06 -12.66
C HIS A 153 -1.41 -4.59 -14.10
N GLY A 154 -0.15 -4.44 -14.51
CA GLY A 154 0.20 -4.22 -15.91
C GLY A 154 0.19 -5.53 -16.71
N ASP A 155 -0.50 -5.55 -17.85
CA ASP A 155 -0.53 -6.73 -18.73
C ASP A 155 0.83 -7.05 -19.35
N GLN A 156 1.70 -6.04 -19.48
CA GLN A 156 3.07 -6.14 -19.96
C GLN A 156 4.10 -5.94 -18.85
N ASP A 157 3.73 -6.24 -17.60
CA ASP A 157 4.66 -6.21 -16.47
C ASP A 157 5.64 -7.39 -16.59
N HIS A 158 6.92 -7.07 -16.84
CA HIS A 158 8.01 -8.03 -16.92
C HIS A 158 8.91 -8.01 -15.68
N VAL A 159 8.58 -7.18 -14.69
CA VAL A 159 9.31 -7.08 -13.41
C VAL A 159 8.77 -8.09 -12.42
N ILE A 160 7.46 -8.11 -12.22
CA ILE A 160 6.83 -9.08 -11.32
C ILE A 160 6.49 -10.36 -12.08
N PRO A 161 6.93 -11.55 -11.62
CA PRO A 161 6.55 -12.82 -12.22
C PRO A 161 5.04 -12.98 -12.36
N ARG A 162 4.58 -13.42 -13.52
CA ARG A 162 3.16 -13.51 -13.85
C ARG A 162 2.37 -14.37 -12.86
N GLU A 163 2.95 -15.48 -12.40
CA GLU A 163 2.35 -16.35 -11.39
C GLU A 163 2.06 -15.64 -10.06
N LEU A 164 2.89 -14.66 -9.67
CA LEU A 164 2.69 -13.89 -8.46
C LEU A 164 1.59 -12.83 -8.62
N LEU A 165 1.52 -12.21 -9.80
CA LEU A 165 0.41 -11.31 -10.14
C LEU A 165 -0.91 -12.06 -10.16
N ASP A 166 -0.96 -13.23 -10.81
CA ASP A 166 -2.16 -14.05 -10.91
C ASP A 166 -2.58 -14.61 -9.54
N ARG A 167 -1.63 -15.02 -8.68
CA ARG A 167 -1.93 -15.42 -7.29
C ARG A 167 -2.54 -14.28 -6.47
N THR A 168 -1.99 -13.07 -6.59
CA THR A 168 -2.51 -11.89 -5.89
C THR A 168 -3.91 -11.55 -6.38
N TRP A 169 -4.12 -11.58 -7.70
CA TRP A 169 -5.40 -11.30 -8.33
C TRP A 169 -6.48 -12.30 -7.89
N GLY A 170 -6.20 -13.60 -8.02
CA GLY A 170 -7.14 -14.66 -7.61
C GLY A 170 -7.49 -14.56 -6.13
N TYR A 171 -6.48 -14.39 -5.26
CA TYR A 171 -6.75 -14.28 -3.84
C TYR A 171 -7.65 -13.07 -3.50
N LEU A 172 -7.37 -11.88 -4.04
CA LEU A 172 -8.16 -10.69 -3.73
C LEU A 172 -9.59 -10.73 -4.27
N ILE A 173 -9.81 -11.42 -5.40
CA ILE A 173 -11.15 -11.52 -6.02
C ILE A 173 -11.96 -12.68 -5.43
N ASP A 174 -11.33 -13.85 -5.29
CA ASP A 174 -12.06 -15.08 -5.05
C ASP A 174 -12.01 -15.54 -3.59
N ASP A 175 -10.89 -15.30 -2.88
CA ASP A 175 -10.63 -15.90 -1.57
C ASP A 175 -10.65 -14.92 -0.40
N ALA A 176 -10.19 -13.69 -0.58
CA ALA A 176 -9.95 -12.74 0.51
C ALA A 176 -11.22 -12.26 1.22
N GLY A 177 -12.39 -12.28 0.53
CA GLY A 177 -13.65 -11.73 1.04
C GLY A 177 -13.71 -10.21 1.06
N ALA A 178 -12.77 -9.53 0.41
CA ALA A 178 -12.71 -8.08 0.32
C ALA A 178 -13.67 -7.51 -0.74
N ALA A 179 -14.08 -6.26 -0.57
CA ALA A 179 -14.68 -5.46 -1.63
C ALA A 179 -13.56 -4.97 -2.57
N THR A 180 -13.23 -5.78 -3.58
CA THR A 180 -12.09 -5.55 -4.46
C THR A 180 -12.47 -4.92 -5.79
N THR A 181 -11.88 -3.74 -6.09
CA THR A 181 -11.81 -3.19 -7.44
C THR A 181 -10.55 -3.72 -8.11
N ALA A 182 -10.68 -4.37 -9.27
CA ALA A 182 -9.58 -5.00 -9.97
C ALA A 182 -9.43 -4.45 -11.38
N VAL A 183 -8.24 -3.98 -11.74
CA VAL A 183 -7.96 -3.28 -13.02
C VAL A 183 -6.76 -3.89 -13.71
N ARG A 184 -6.91 -4.22 -14.98
CA ARG A 184 -5.80 -4.55 -15.90
C ARG A 184 -5.38 -3.31 -16.67
N ASP A 185 -4.14 -2.91 -16.47
CA ASP A 185 -3.53 -1.82 -17.23
C ASP A 185 -2.77 -2.39 -18.45
N PRO A 186 -2.95 -1.87 -19.66
CA PRO A 186 -2.26 -2.41 -20.84
C PRO A 186 -0.75 -2.16 -20.82
N GLY A 187 -0.24 -1.33 -19.91
CA GLY A 187 1.17 -0.99 -19.76
C GLY A 187 2.03 -2.04 -19.05
N GLY A 188 3.28 -1.66 -18.77
CA GLY A 188 4.26 -2.45 -18.04
C GLY A 188 4.25 -2.20 -16.53
N HIS A 189 5.44 -2.19 -15.90
CA HIS A 189 5.64 -1.96 -14.47
C HIS A 189 5.69 -0.47 -14.14
N GLY A 190 4.56 0.21 -14.23
CA GLY A 190 4.46 1.64 -13.92
C GLY A 190 3.06 2.18 -14.13
N LEU A 191 2.70 3.20 -13.37
CA LEU A 191 1.39 3.84 -13.43
C LEU A 191 1.20 4.55 -14.77
N SER A 192 0.29 4.04 -15.60
CA SER A 192 -0.20 4.75 -16.79
C SER A 192 -1.18 5.87 -16.37
N PRO A 193 -1.46 6.83 -17.25
CA PRO A 193 -2.51 7.82 -17.01
C PRO A 193 -3.88 7.19 -16.73
N GLY A 194 -4.19 6.05 -17.39
CA GLY A 194 -5.40 5.28 -17.14
C GLY A 194 -5.44 4.66 -15.76
N ALA A 195 -4.34 4.01 -15.35
CA ALA A 195 -4.22 3.44 -14.02
C ALA A 195 -4.31 4.51 -12.93
N LEU A 196 -3.69 5.68 -13.15
CA LEU A 196 -3.78 6.80 -12.22
C LEU A 196 -5.21 7.31 -12.06
N ALA A 197 -5.97 7.39 -13.15
CA ALA A 197 -7.39 7.76 -13.10
C ALA A 197 -8.24 6.74 -12.32
N GLU A 198 -7.88 5.44 -12.37
CA GLU A 198 -8.55 4.41 -11.57
C GLU A 198 -8.22 4.55 -10.08
N VAL A 199 -6.96 4.82 -9.73
CA VAL A 199 -6.55 5.09 -8.33
C VAL A 199 -7.33 6.29 -7.79
N ASN A 200 -7.40 7.38 -8.55
CA ASN A 200 -8.14 8.59 -8.17
C ASN A 200 -9.61 8.26 -7.90
N ARG A 201 -10.29 7.63 -8.84
CA ARG A 201 -11.71 7.27 -8.75
C ARG A 201 -12.03 6.36 -7.58
N TRP A 202 -11.18 5.33 -7.35
CA TRP A 202 -11.31 4.42 -6.23
C TRP A 202 -11.11 5.14 -4.89
N LEU A 203 -10.14 6.05 -4.83
CA LEU A 203 -9.87 6.83 -3.62
C LEU A 203 -11.00 7.81 -3.32
N GLU A 204 -11.53 8.52 -4.33
CA GLU A 204 -12.72 9.37 -4.20
C GLU A 204 -13.92 8.61 -3.60
N ALA A 205 -14.22 7.42 -4.14
CA ALA A 205 -15.30 6.57 -3.64
C ALA A 205 -15.04 6.11 -2.19
N THR A 206 -13.80 5.76 -1.86
CA THR A 206 -13.42 5.36 -0.50
C THR A 206 -13.59 6.50 0.50
N LEU A 207 -13.20 7.72 0.13
CA LEU A 207 -13.31 8.91 0.97
C LEU A 207 -14.78 9.35 1.15
N ALA A 208 -15.61 9.24 0.11
CA ALA A 208 -17.02 9.59 0.19
C ALA A 208 -17.77 8.73 1.20
N GLU A 209 -17.53 7.42 1.22
CA GLU A 209 -18.16 6.51 2.20
C GLU A 209 -17.73 6.81 3.65
N LEU A 210 -16.50 7.28 3.88
CA LEU A 210 -16.05 7.71 5.21
C LEU A 210 -16.81 8.94 5.70
N GLY A 211 -17.13 9.87 4.80
CA GLY A 211 -17.92 11.06 5.11
C GLY A 211 -19.40 10.76 5.44
N GLU A 212 -19.96 9.70 4.85
CA GLU A 212 -21.33 9.28 5.13
C GLU A 212 -21.47 8.48 6.45
N ALA A 213 -20.40 7.88 6.92
CA ALA A 213 -20.37 7.08 8.15
C ALA A 213 -20.05 7.89 9.41
N SER A 214 -19.73 9.18 9.29
CA SER A 214 -19.37 10.12 10.38
C SER A 214 -20.54 10.96 10.81
#